data_823683cfc25616051b7c89380ae5bfb9
#
_entry.id   823683cfc25616051b7c89380ae5bfb9
#
_cell.length_a   1.000
_cell.length_b   1.000
_cell.length_c   1.000
_cell.angle_alpha   90.00
_cell.angle_beta   90.00
_cell.angle_gamma   90.00
#
_symmetry.space_group_name_H-M   'P 1'
#
loop_
_entity.id
_entity.type
_entity.pdbx_description
1 polymer ?
#
loop_
_entity_poly.entity_id
_entity_poly.type
_entity_poly.pdbx_seq_one_letter_code
_entity_poly.pdbx_strand_id
1 'polypeptide(L)'
;FLVILVGIIILYLRRGKKINVINTDSTKDNIPSLPEDSLLPETAEAVNREPELILKVRTLIEQHLEDGEYGVEQLAQDLCMERTGLYKKLTALTDTTPVAFIRSIRLRRAAALLQEGKLTVNEIAERTGFSSPSYFTKCFKKEFGVLPSEYR
;
A
#
# COMPACT_ATOMS: atom_id res chain seq x y z
N PHE A 1 24.20 3.04 -1.27
CA PHE A 1 22.93 2.69 -1.94
C PHE A 1 22.55 1.22 -1.72
N LEU A 2 23.51 0.29 -1.86
CA LEU A 2 23.26 -1.15 -1.71
C LEU A 2 22.85 -1.54 -0.28
N VAL A 3 23.39 -0.90 0.73
CA VAL A 3 23.13 -1.20 2.16
C VAL A 3 21.71 -0.84 2.59
N ILE A 4 21.15 0.23 2.03
CA ILE A 4 19.77 0.67 2.32
C ILE A 4 18.76 -0.28 1.66
N LEU A 5 19.04 -0.74 0.44
CA LEU A 5 18.21 -1.70 -0.27
C LEU A 5 18.18 -3.06 0.44
N VAL A 6 19.32 -3.51 0.93
CA VAL A 6 19.44 -4.76 1.72
C VAL A 6 18.71 -4.62 3.07
N GLY A 7 18.77 -3.46 3.73
CA GLY A 7 18.02 -3.19 4.97
C GLY A 7 16.51 -3.25 4.79
N ILE A 8 16.00 -2.70 3.70
CA ILE A 8 14.56 -2.74 3.37
C ILE A 8 14.11 -4.16 3.03
N ILE A 9 14.92 -4.93 2.30
CA ILE A 9 14.64 -6.32 1.96
C ILE A 9 14.65 -7.20 3.22
N ILE A 10 15.58 -6.98 4.15
CA ILE A 10 15.64 -7.73 5.42
C ILE A 10 14.43 -7.40 6.31
N LEU A 11 13.96 -6.15 6.34
CA LEU A 11 12.76 -5.76 7.08
C LEU A 11 11.50 -6.39 6.46
N TYR A 12 11.45 -6.52 5.13
CA TYR A 12 10.35 -7.18 4.43
C TYR A 12 10.34 -8.70 4.67
N LEU A 13 11.50 -9.35 4.70
CA LEU A 13 11.64 -10.78 4.96
C LEU A 13 11.38 -11.16 6.43
N ARG A 14 11.66 -10.26 7.38
CA ARG A 14 11.37 -10.49 8.81
C ARG A 14 9.88 -10.46 9.16
N ARG A 15 9.01 -9.90 8.30
CA ARG A 15 7.54 -9.91 8.44
C ARG A 15 6.87 -11.14 7.81
N GLY A 16 7.65 -12.12 7.33
CA GLY A 16 7.15 -13.38 6.79
C GLY A 16 6.41 -14.18 7.86
N LYS A 17 5.12 -14.40 7.64
CA LYS A 17 4.21 -15.23 8.44
C LYS A 17 4.83 -16.60 8.71
N LYS A 18 4.76 -17.05 9.97
CA LYS A 18 5.00 -18.45 10.35
C LYS A 18 4.10 -19.36 9.51
N ILE A 19 4.71 -20.12 8.61
CA ILE A 19 4.04 -21.19 7.91
C ILE A 19 3.96 -22.37 8.87
N ASN A 20 2.75 -22.70 9.34
CA ASN A 20 2.50 -23.97 10.04
C ASN A 20 2.63 -25.09 9.05
N VAL A 21 3.68 -25.89 9.18
CA VAL A 21 3.83 -27.18 8.49
C VAL A 21 2.89 -28.15 9.19
N ILE A 22 1.81 -28.52 8.50
CA ILE A 22 0.96 -29.65 8.94
C ILE A 22 1.58 -30.93 8.38
N ASN A 23 2.13 -31.75 9.27
CA ASN A 23 2.50 -33.13 8.99
C ASN A 23 1.24 -33.92 8.63
N THR A 24 1.17 -34.43 7.41
CA THR A 24 0.22 -35.47 7.02
C THR A 24 0.90 -36.82 7.05
N ASP A 25 0.60 -37.57 8.06
CA ASP A 25 0.84 -39.03 8.04
C ASP A 25 -0.41 -39.76 7.55
N SER A 26 -0.14 -40.75 6.77
CA SER A 26 -0.94 -41.73 6.04
C SER A 26 -2.35 -42.06 6.56
N THR A 27 -3.34 -42.08 5.65
CA THR A 27 -4.19 -43.28 5.48
C THR A 27 -4.83 -43.30 4.07
N LYS A 28 -4.60 -44.40 3.37
CA LYS A 28 -5.32 -44.83 2.15
C LYS A 28 -6.78 -45.07 2.51
N ASP A 29 -7.72 -44.67 1.67
CA ASP A 29 -8.70 -45.50 1.00
C ASP A 29 -9.88 -44.66 0.45
N ASN A 30 -10.28 -45.05 -0.79
CA ASN A 30 -11.54 -44.77 -1.46
C ASN A 30 -11.84 -43.36 -2.01
N ILE A 31 -11.51 -43.20 -3.31
CA ILE A 31 -12.05 -42.19 -4.19
C ILE A 31 -13.18 -42.82 -5.03
N PRO A 32 -14.41 -42.28 -4.97
CA PRO A 32 -15.37 -42.42 -6.07
C PRO A 32 -15.07 -41.35 -7.13
N SER A 33 -14.90 -41.78 -8.36
CA SER A 33 -14.73 -40.96 -9.56
C SER A 33 -15.92 -40.02 -9.76
N LEU A 34 -15.64 -38.71 -9.80
CA LEU A 34 -16.51 -37.63 -10.28
C LEU A 34 -15.97 -37.07 -11.60
N PRO A 35 -16.84 -36.61 -12.53
CA PRO A 35 -16.51 -36.42 -13.93
C PRO A 35 -15.54 -35.22 -14.16
N GLU A 36 -14.57 -35.49 -15.02
CA GLU A 36 -13.72 -34.51 -15.65
C GLU A 36 -14.56 -33.63 -16.61
N ASP A 37 -15.05 -32.52 -16.15
CA ASP A 37 -15.26 -31.36 -17.01
C ASP A 37 -15.45 -30.07 -16.16
N SER A 38 -14.60 -29.08 -16.42
CA SER A 38 -14.57 -27.72 -15.83
C SER A 38 -13.56 -27.44 -14.71
N LEU A 39 -12.29 -27.73 -14.93
CA LEU A 39 -11.22 -27.04 -14.21
C LEU A 39 -10.40 -26.20 -15.19
N LEU A 40 -10.83 -24.96 -15.39
CA LEU A 40 -9.94 -23.92 -15.87
C LEU A 40 -8.81 -23.75 -14.83
N PRO A 41 -7.56 -23.64 -15.24
CA PRO A 41 -6.45 -23.47 -14.30
C PRO A 41 -6.46 -22.04 -13.75
N GLU A 42 -7.15 -21.84 -12.64
CA GLU A 42 -7.10 -20.61 -11.85
C GLU A 42 -5.94 -20.68 -10.85
N THR A 43 -4.73 -20.91 -11.34
CA THR A 43 -3.59 -21.01 -10.42
C THR A 43 -2.28 -20.74 -11.13
N ALA A 44 -1.83 -19.54 -11.13
CA ALA A 44 -0.44 -19.11 -11.10
C ALA A 44 -0.30 -17.59 -11.32
N GLU A 45 -1.28 -16.92 -11.94
CA GLU A 45 -1.21 -15.47 -12.19
C GLU A 45 -1.86 -14.60 -11.09
N ALA A 46 -2.57 -15.22 -10.13
CA ALA A 46 -3.26 -14.49 -9.07
C ALA A 46 -2.32 -14.05 -7.92
N VAL A 47 -1.10 -14.55 -7.85
CA VAL A 47 -0.20 -14.33 -6.70
C VAL A 47 0.50 -12.97 -6.73
N ASN A 48 0.45 -12.23 -7.85
CA ASN A 48 1.20 -10.98 -7.99
C ASN A 48 0.37 -9.78 -8.46
N ARG A 49 -0.96 -9.90 -8.55
CA ARG A 49 -1.82 -8.76 -8.87
C ARG A 49 -2.19 -8.04 -7.59
N GLU A 50 -1.79 -6.78 -7.49
CA GLU A 50 -2.29 -5.88 -6.46
C GLU A 50 -3.83 -5.92 -6.49
N PRO A 51 -4.54 -6.13 -5.35
CA PRO A 51 -5.99 -6.18 -5.36
C PRO A 51 -6.58 -4.97 -6.08
N GLU A 52 -7.55 -5.20 -6.97
CA GLU A 52 -8.17 -4.15 -7.80
C GLU A 52 -8.59 -2.92 -6.98
N LEU A 53 -9.07 -3.15 -5.76
CA LEU A 53 -9.43 -2.07 -4.86
C LEU A 53 -8.23 -1.17 -4.52
N ILE A 54 -7.07 -1.75 -4.24
CA ILE A 54 -5.86 -0.99 -3.90
C ILE A 54 -5.41 -0.13 -5.07
N LEU A 55 -5.47 -0.69 -6.28
CA LEU A 55 -5.13 0.05 -7.49
C LEU A 55 -6.09 1.23 -7.72
N LYS A 56 -7.41 1.02 -7.58
CA LYS A 56 -8.42 2.10 -7.67
C LYS A 56 -8.18 3.18 -6.62
N VAL A 57 -7.97 2.79 -5.37
CA VAL A 57 -7.67 3.72 -4.27
C VAL A 57 -6.44 4.56 -4.57
N ARG A 58 -5.36 3.94 -5.04
CA ARG A 58 -4.13 4.65 -5.40
C ARG A 58 -4.37 5.65 -6.52
N THR A 59 -5.02 5.24 -7.59
CA THR A 59 -5.33 6.10 -8.73
C THR A 59 -6.15 7.33 -8.30
N LEU A 60 -7.19 7.14 -7.49
CA LEU A 60 -8.01 8.25 -6.99
C LEU A 60 -7.21 9.22 -6.11
N ILE A 61 -6.36 8.71 -5.22
CA ILE A 61 -5.51 9.56 -4.39
C ILE A 61 -4.51 10.36 -5.25
N GLU A 62 -3.93 9.74 -6.28
CA GLU A 62 -3.01 10.42 -7.20
C GLU A 62 -3.71 11.50 -8.04
N GLN A 63 -4.97 11.28 -8.45
CA GLN A 63 -5.79 12.28 -9.15
C GLN A 63 -6.11 13.49 -8.28
N HIS A 64 -6.26 13.31 -6.96
CA HIS A 64 -6.57 14.33 -5.98
C HIS A 64 -5.39 14.67 -5.07
N LEU A 65 -4.17 14.51 -5.58
CA LEU A 65 -2.95 14.59 -4.77
C LEU A 65 -2.78 15.95 -4.08
N GLU A 66 -3.06 17.04 -4.80
CA GLU A 66 -2.89 18.42 -4.32
C GLU A 66 -4.02 18.86 -3.38
N ASP A 67 -5.15 18.16 -3.41
CA ASP A 67 -6.30 18.45 -2.54
C ASP A 67 -6.07 17.90 -1.14
N GLY A 68 -5.70 18.79 -0.21
CA GLY A 68 -5.49 18.44 1.20
C GLY A 68 -6.73 17.93 1.93
N GLU A 69 -7.92 18.30 1.44
CA GLU A 69 -9.20 17.90 2.02
C GLU A 69 -9.68 16.54 1.48
N TYR A 70 -9.08 16.05 0.38
CA TYR A 70 -9.42 14.73 -0.15
C TYR A 70 -8.96 13.63 0.83
N GLY A 71 -9.90 13.15 1.61
CA GLY A 71 -9.68 12.18 2.68
C GLY A 71 -10.47 10.88 2.51
N VAL A 72 -10.63 10.15 3.60
CA VAL A 72 -11.32 8.84 3.59
C VAL A 72 -12.80 8.97 3.18
N GLU A 73 -13.44 10.09 3.51
CA GLU A 73 -14.85 10.35 3.19
C GLU A 73 -15.07 10.48 1.67
N GLN A 74 -14.31 11.36 1.02
CA GLN A 74 -14.36 11.58 -0.42
C GLN A 74 -13.96 10.31 -1.17
N LEU A 75 -12.91 9.66 -0.73
CA LEU A 75 -12.46 8.39 -1.30
C LEU A 75 -13.54 7.29 -1.23
N ALA A 76 -14.29 7.22 -0.11
CA ALA A 76 -15.39 6.26 0.03
C ALA A 76 -16.54 6.58 -0.94
N GLN A 77 -16.87 7.87 -1.11
CA GLN A 77 -17.89 8.35 -2.05
C GLN A 77 -17.51 7.99 -3.50
N ASP A 78 -16.28 8.27 -3.92
CA ASP A 78 -15.80 7.97 -5.27
C ASP A 78 -15.77 6.47 -5.58
N LEU A 79 -15.55 5.65 -4.56
CA LEU A 79 -15.61 4.19 -4.68
C LEU A 79 -17.03 3.62 -4.54
N CYS A 80 -18.06 4.47 -4.37
CA CYS A 80 -19.44 4.04 -4.09
C CYS A 80 -19.52 3.06 -2.90
N MET A 81 -18.74 3.32 -1.85
CA MET A 81 -18.64 2.49 -0.66
C MET A 81 -19.01 3.28 0.60
N GLU A 82 -19.57 2.59 1.58
CA GLU A 82 -19.67 3.16 2.92
C GLU A 82 -18.27 3.32 3.54
N ARG A 83 -18.06 4.42 4.27
CA ARG A 83 -16.79 4.70 4.97
C ARG A 83 -16.31 3.53 5.84
N THR A 84 -17.24 2.92 6.58
CA THR A 84 -16.94 1.76 7.45
C THR A 84 -16.49 0.54 6.63
N GLY A 85 -17.14 0.29 5.48
CA GLY A 85 -16.81 -0.78 4.56
C GLY A 85 -15.43 -0.59 3.94
N LEU A 86 -15.15 0.63 3.48
CA LEU A 86 -13.82 0.99 2.97
C LEU A 86 -12.74 0.80 4.03
N TYR A 87 -13.00 1.28 5.26
CA TYR A 87 -12.05 1.16 6.37
C TYR A 87 -11.68 -0.31 6.62
N LYS A 88 -12.68 -1.19 6.77
CA LYS A 88 -12.47 -2.63 7.01
C LYS A 88 -11.67 -3.28 5.88
N LYS A 89 -12.06 -3.03 4.62
CA LYS A 89 -11.40 -3.63 3.45
C LYS A 89 -9.96 -3.17 3.29
N LEU A 90 -9.71 -1.84 3.37
CA LEU A 90 -8.35 -1.32 3.26
C LEU A 90 -7.45 -1.81 4.39
N THR A 91 -7.93 -1.80 5.63
CA THR A 91 -7.13 -2.30 6.76
C THR A 91 -6.81 -3.79 6.60
N ALA A 92 -7.77 -4.60 6.13
CA ALA A 92 -7.52 -6.03 5.88
C ALA A 92 -6.50 -6.28 4.77
N LEU A 93 -6.48 -5.42 3.73
CA LEU A 93 -5.58 -5.59 2.58
C LEU A 93 -4.18 -4.99 2.79
N THR A 94 -4.07 -3.95 3.62
CA THR A 94 -2.83 -3.17 3.74
C THR A 94 -2.19 -3.21 5.12
N ASP A 95 -2.86 -3.83 6.10
CA ASP A 95 -2.48 -3.83 7.53
C ASP A 95 -2.30 -2.40 8.10
N THR A 96 -2.87 -1.38 7.43
CA THR A 96 -2.79 0.02 7.86
C THR A 96 -4.16 0.69 7.82
N THR A 97 -4.31 1.81 8.54
CA THR A 97 -5.55 2.59 8.45
C THR A 97 -5.65 3.32 7.10
N PRO A 98 -6.86 3.56 6.56
CA PRO A 98 -7.03 4.32 5.32
C PRO A 98 -6.34 5.69 5.35
N VAL A 99 -6.41 6.40 6.46
CA VAL A 99 -5.72 7.70 6.64
C VAL A 99 -4.20 7.54 6.50
N ALA A 100 -3.62 6.50 7.12
CA ALA A 100 -2.20 6.23 7.02
C ALA A 100 -1.81 5.79 5.60
N PHE A 101 -2.68 5.05 4.92
CA PHE A 101 -2.47 4.62 3.53
C PHE A 101 -2.47 5.80 2.56
N ILE A 102 -3.47 6.71 2.64
CA ILE A 102 -3.51 7.96 1.85
C ILE A 102 -2.22 8.76 2.08
N ARG A 103 -1.85 8.95 3.34
CA ARG A 103 -0.63 9.69 3.69
C ARG A 103 0.63 9.05 3.11
N SER A 104 0.76 7.73 3.15
CA SER A 104 1.93 7.03 2.59
C SER A 104 2.07 7.24 1.08
N ILE A 105 0.96 7.26 0.33
CA ILE A 105 0.96 7.54 -1.12
C ILE A 105 1.43 8.97 -1.37
N ARG A 106 0.89 9.95 -0.64
CA ARG A 106 1.31 11.36 -0.74
C ARG A 106 2.80 11.55 -0.43
N LEU A 107 3.31 10.89 0.61
CA LEU A 107 4.72 10.95 0.99
C LEU A 107 5.65 10.31 -0.06
N ARG A 108 5.23 9.19 -0.67
CA ARG A 108 5.99 8.57 -1.78
C ARG A 108 6.07 9.49 -2.99
N ARG A 109 4.98 10.17 -3.32
CA ARG A 109 4.99 11.17 -4.40
C ARG A 109 5.89 12.35 -4.06
N ALA A 110 5.86 12.84 -2.81
CA ALA A 110 6.76 13.87 -2.33
C ALA A 110 8.23 13.45 -2.44
N ALA A 111 8.56 12.22 -2.10
CA ALA A 111 9.92 11.68 -2.24
C ALA A 111 10.40 11.70 -3.70
N ALA A 112 9.54 11.35 -4.65
CA ALA A 112 9.86 11.45 -6.08
C ALA A 112 10.11 12.91 -6.51
N LEU A 113 9.27 13.86 -6.09
CA LEU A 113 9.44 15.28 -6.39
C LEU A 113 10.72 15.89 -5.76
N LEU A 114 11.11 15.42 -4.57
CA LEU A 114 12.37 15.82 -3.94
C LEU A 114 13.58 15.36 -4.76
N GLN A 115 13.54 14.15 -5.31
CA GLN A 115 14.61 13.63 -6.16
C GLN A 115 14.73 14.36 -7.50
N GLU A 116 13.62 14.89 -8.03
CA GLU A 116 13.65 15.75 -9.22
C GLU A 116 14.39 17.09 -8.98
N GLY A 117 14.43 17.56 -7.74
CA GLY A 117 15.19 18.74 -7.32
C GLY A 117 14.70 20.07 -7.86
N LYS A 118 13.49 20.11 -8.46
CA LYS A 118 12.94 21.30 -9.14
C LYS A 118 12.13 22.22 -8.21
N LEU A 119 11.66 21.67 -7.08
CA LEU A 119 10.73 22.33 -6.18
C LEU A 119 11.34 22.45 -4.78
N THR A 120 10.90 23.47 -4.05
CA THR A 120 11.21 23.62 -2.63
C THR A 120 10.42 22.63 -1.78
N VAL A 121 10.87 22.36 -0.57
CA VAL A 121 10.19 21.47 0.39
C VAL A 121 8.75 21.94 0.67
N ASN A 122 8.53 23.26 0.74
CA ASN A 122 7.21 23.84 0.98
C ASN A 122 6.26 23.64 -0.21
N GLU A 123 6.74 23.87 -1.44
CA GLU A 123 5.97 23.61 -2.66
C GLU A 123 5.62 22.13 -2.80
N ILE A 124 6.54 21.24 -2.43
CA ILE A 124 6.28 19.79 -2.46
C ILE A 124 5.21 19.42 -1.43
N ALA A 125 5.29 19.96 -0.21
CA ALA A 125 4.26 19.73 0.81
C ALA A 125 2.87 20.13 0.30
N GLU A 126 2.74 21.32 -0.30
CA GLU A 126 1.49 21.83 -0.87
C GLU A 126 1.00 20.95 -2.03
N ARG A 127 1.85 20.65 -3.02
CA ARG A 127 1.52 19.79 -4.17
C ARG A 127 1.20 18.35 -3.83
N THR A 128 1.51 17.92 -2.62
CA THR A 128 1.18 16.60 -2.12
C THR A 128 0.09 16.60 -1.05
N GLY A 129 -0.67 17.72 -0.98
CA GLY A 129 -1.87 17.85 -0.15
C GLY A 129 -1.60 17.93 1.35
N PHE A 130 -0.43 18.48 1.73
CA PHE A 130 -0.14 18.80 3.12
C PHE A 130 -0.36 20.28 3.36
N SER A 131 -1.37 20.65 4.14
CA SER A 131 -1.68 22.03 4.52
C SER A 131 -0.63 22.65 5.46
N SER A 132 0.20 21.83 6.12
CA SER A 132 1.23 22.28 7.05
C SER A 132 2.60 21.68 6.70
N PRO A 133 3.58 22.51 6.29
CA PRO A 133 4.96 22.07 6.03
C PRO A 133 5.63 21.42 7.24
N SER A 134 5.30 21.89 8.45
CA SER A 134 5.82 21.28 9.70
C SER A 134 5.28 19.88 9.92
N TYR A 135 4.00 19.66 9.64
CA TYR A 135 3.38 18.34 9.71
C TYR A 135 3.93 17.42 8.62
N PHE A 136 4.08 17.93 7.40
CA PHE A 136 4.73 17.21 6.30
C PHE A 136 6.12 16.69 6.71
N THR A 137 6.99 17.60 7.21
CA THR A 137 8.35 17.26 7.64
C THR A 137 8.37 16.16 8.71
N LYS A 138 7.46 16.24 9.70
CA LYS A 138 7.31 15.18 10.72
C LYS A 138 6.92 13.83 10.11
N CYS A 139 5.91 13.84 9.23
CA CYS A 139 5.43 12.62 8.57
C CYS A 139 6.51 12.02 7.67
N PHE A 140 7.20 12.85 6.88
CA PHE A 140 8.27 12.44 6.00
C PHE A 140 9.43 11.80 6.76
N LYS A 141 9.91 12.45 7.82
CA LYS A 141 10.97 11.91 8.67
C LYS A 141 10.56 10.58 9.31
N LYS A 142 9.29 10.44 9.74
CA LYS A 142 8.78 9.20 10.29
C LYS A 142 8.75 8.07 9.26
N GLU A 143 8.42 8.36 8.01
CA GLU A 143 8.30 7.37 6.93
C GLU A 143 9.66 6.94 6.38
N PHE A 144 10.56 7.91 6.12
CA PHE A 144 11.83 7.69 5.42
C PHE A 144 13.08 7.75 6.33
N GLY A 145 12.93 8.13 7.60
CA GLY A 145 14.02 8.20 8.57
C GLY A 145 14.89 9.46 8.47
N VAL A 146 14.74 10.27 7.42
CA VAL A 146 15.52 11.47 7.14
C VAL A 146 14.62 12.67 6.89
N LEU A 147 15.16 13.89 6.99
CA LEU A 147 14.42 15.11 6.67
C LEU A 147 14.22 15.26 5.15
N PRO A 148 13.11 15.91 4.70
CA PRO A 148 12.91 16.17 3.27
C PRO A 148 14.06 16.92 2.62
N SER A 149 14.72 17.85 3.33
CA SER A 149 15.89 18.59 2.86
C SER A 149 17.14 17.74 2.64
N GLU A 150 17.22 16.59 3.33
CA GLU A 150 18.34 15.66 3.26
C GLU A 150 18.10 14.53 2.24
N TYR A 151 16.89 14.43 1.71
CA TYR A 151 16.45 13.32 0.84
C TYR A 151 16.79 13.53 -0.65
N ARG A 152 17.45 14.63 -1.01
CA ARG A 152 17.80 15.00 -2.39
C ARG A 152 18.91 14.15 -2.98
#